data_14aa1126a57701712e5cded9d1d4d9cd
#
_entry.id   14aa1126a57701712e5cded9d1d4d9cd
#
_cell.length_a   1.000
_cell.length_b   1.000
_cell.length_c   1.000
_cell.angle_alpha   90.00
_cell.angle_beta   90.00
_cell.angle_gamma   90.00
#
_symmetry.space_group_name_H-M   'P 1'
#
loop_
_entity.id
_entity.type
_entity.pdbx_description
1 polymer ?
#
loop_
_entity_poly.entity_id
_entity_poly.type
_entity_poly.pdbx_seq_one_letter_code
_entity_poly.pdbx_strand_id
1 'polypeptide(L)'
;MSSNSFAKAGDLARGLGQNAEAVCRTYLPKGRRQGRYWICGDVQGTPGGSLYVQLFGERAGKYADAATGEHGDLLDLIAANRGLDFRAACDEARAFLRLPMQRSDPAPPGTSEAARRLFAASGSIRGTLAEAYLCQRGIALPSDISALRFHPRCFYRAPSGRQEWPALIAAVTDSKGNVTGVHRTWLDPSGGKAPVDQPRRALGHLAGNGVRFGAVTDTMVAAEGLETALALKMVMPAMPVMAALSAAHLAALIWPPELHRLYVARDNDEAGRFALEKLRSRATEIDIRELVPRAEDFNADLLTLGPDRLRGWIGEQLAPDDSHFLIRDRLQCA
;
A
#
# COMPACT_ATOMS: atom_id res chain seq x y z
N MET A 1 28.33 5.60 -13.50
CA MET A 1 27.10 6.26 -13.91
C MET A 1 26.00 5.78 -12.98
N SER A 2 25.64 6.59 -11.99
CA SER A 2 24.71 6.22 -10.93
C SER A 2 23.29 6.19 -11.48
N SER A 3 22.69 5.00 -11.57
CA SER A 3 21.26 4.83 -11.87
C SER A 3 20.45 5.27 -10.66
N ASN A 4 19.88 6.44 -10.76
CA ASN A 4 19.16 7.15 -9.73
C ASN A 4 17.78 6.50 -9.51
N SER A 5 17.61 5.79 -8.41
CA SER A 5 16.38 5.08 -8.01
C SER A 5 15.50 6.00 -7.15
N PHE A 6 14.93 7.06 -7.72
CA PHE A 6 13.86 7.83 -7.07
C PHE A 6 12.51 7.14 -7.30
N ALA A 7 12.19 6.15 -6.51
CA ALA A 7 11.02 5.30 -6.73
C ALA A 7 9.84 5.59 -5.79
N LYS A 8 10.00 6.43 -4.76
CA LYS A 8 8.97 6.68 -3.74
C LYS A 8 8.57 8.14 -3.67
N ALA A 9 7.31 8.44 -3.33
CA ALA A 9 6.81 9.80 -3.13
C ALA A 9 7.66 10.61 -2.14
N GLY A 10 8.14 10.00 -1.07
CA GLY A 10 9.05 10.63 -0.11
C GLY A 10 10.40 11.03 -0.70
N ASP A 11 10.91 10.31 -1.71
CA ASP A 11 12.14 10.67 -2.40
C ASP A 11 11.91 11.83 -3.38
N LEU A 12 10.71 11.88 -4.01
CA LEU A 12 10.28 13.00 -4.83
C LEU A 12 10.10 14.27 -3.98
N ALA A 13 9.40 14.17 -2.86
CA ALA A 13 9.22 15.27 -1.91
C ALA A 13 10.57 15.81 -1.41
N ARG A 14 11.51 14.93 -1.09
CA ARG A 14 12.89 15.31 -0.70
C ARG A 14 13.64 15.97 -1.85
N GLY A 15 13.55 15.43 -3.07
CA GLY A 15 14.15 16.02 -4.27
C GLY A 15 13.59 17.40 -4.59
N LEU A 16 12.28 17.59 -4.47
CA LEU A 16 11.62 18.90 -4.59
C LEU A 16 12.09 19.84 -3.49
N GLY A 17 12.21 19.38 -2.23
CA GLY A 17 12.71 20.15 -1.11
C GLY A 17 14.14 20.66 -1.31
N GLN A 18 15.02 19.86 -1.91
CA GLN A 18 16.37 20.28 -2.27
C GLN A 18 16.38 21.39 -3.34
N ASN A 19 15.30 21.50 -4.12
CA ASN A 19 15.12 22.50 -5.17
C ASN A 19 13.97 23.48 -4.83
N ALA A 20 13.66 23.67 -3.54
CA ALA A 20 12.45 24.36 -3.08
C ALA A 20 12.25 25.74 -3.72
N GLU A 21 13.31 26.56 -3.85
CA GLU A 21 13.20 27.88 -4.46
C GLU A 21 12.84 27.80 -5.95
N ALA A 22 13.41 26.85 -6.70
CA ALA A 22 13.09 26.64 -8.12
C ALA A 22 11.65 26.18 -8.31
N VAL A 23 11.18 25.27 -7.44
CA VAL A 23 9.78 24.81 -7.42
C VAL A 23 8.85 26.00 -7.14
N CYS A 24 9.12 26.79 -6.10
CA CYS A 24 8.30 27.95 -5.77
C CYS A 24 8.27 28.98 -6.91
N ARG A 25 9.39 29.26 -7.57
CA ARG A 25 9.42 30.16 -8.73
C ARG A 25 8.55 29.66 -9.89
N THR A 26 8.45 28.34 -10.08
CA THR A 26 7.69 27.72 -11.17
C THR A 26 6.19 27.69 -10.86
N TYR A 27 5.81 27.25 -9.66
CA TYR A 27 4.40 27.01 -9.31
C TYR A 27 3.74 28.18 -8.56
N LEU A 28 4.55 29.04 -7.90
CA LEU A 28 4.11 30.22 -7.16
C LEU A 28 4.81 31.49 -7.67
N PRO A 29 4.68 31.84 -8.96
CA PRO A 29 5.53 32.88 -9.60
C PRO A 29 5.30 34.29 -9.05
N LYS A 30 4.14 34.57 -8.42
CA LYS A 30 3.84 35.86 -7.80
C LYS A 30 4.28 35.93 -6.34
N GLY A 31 4.87 34.88 -5.81
CA GLY A 31 5.50 34.87 -4.50
C GLY A 31 6.85 35.56 -4.51
N ARG A 32 7.36 35.79 -3.31
CA ARG A 32 8.69 36.42 -3.11
C ARG A 32 9.47 35.69 -2.02
N ARG A 33 10.79 35.70 -2.18
CA ARG A 33 11.67 35.20 -1.12
C ARG A 33 11.80 36.23 0.00
N GLN A 34 11.62 35.77 1.24
CA GLN A 34 11.87 36.55 2.44
C GLN A 34 12.67 35.72 3.44
N GLY A 35 13.96 35.97 3.52
CA GLY A 35 14.87 35.19 4.35
C GLY A 35 14.92 33.72 3.93
N ARG A 36 14.45 32.83 4.85
CA ARG A 36 14.43 31.38 4.66
C ARG A 36 13.15 30.86 4.02
N TYR A 37 12.22 31.75 3.69
CA TYR A 37 10.89 31.36 3.20
C TYR A 37 10.60 31.95 1.84
N TRP A 38 9.79 31.23 1.06
CA TRP A 38 9.05 31.78 -0.06
C TRP A 38 7.64 32.10 0.44
N ILE A 39 7.14 33.28 0.14
CA ILE A 39 5.87 33.79 0.66
C ILE A 39 4.97 34.19 -0.49
N CYS A 40 3.70 33.76 -0.45
CA CYS A 40 2.62 34.16 -1.35
C CYS A 40 1.26 34.11 -0.63
N GLY A 41 0.16 34.33 -1.35
CA GLY A 41 -1.17 34.36 -0.77
C GLY A 41 -1.76 32.97 -0.49
N ASP A 42 -1.56 32.01 -1.40
CA ASP A 42 -2.15 30.68 -1.34
C ASP A 42 -1.41 29.67 -2.23
N VAL A 43 -1.89 28.44 -2.28
CA VAL A 43 -1.34 27.37 -3.13
C VAL A 43 -1.50 27.64 -4.63
N GLN A 44 -2.38 28.56 -5.04
CA GLN A 44 -2.51 29.02 -6.43
C GLN A 44 -1.48 30.10 -6.80
N GLY A 45 -0.66 30.50 -5.82
CA GLY A 45 0.39 31.50 -6.01
C GLY A 45 -0.14 32.92 -6.15
N THR A 46 -1.30 33.26 -5.57
CA THR A 46 -1.84 34.62 -5.57
C THR A 46 -0.92 35.58 -4.79
N PRO A 47 -0.91 36.88 -5.10
CA PRO A 47 -0.17 37.84 -4.28
C PRO A 47 -0.70 37.85 -2.84
N GLY A 48 0.18 37.80 -1.85
CA GLY A 48 -0.21 37.80 -0.45
C GLY A 48 0.93 37.44 0.48
N GLY A 49 0.59 37.01 1.68
CA GLY A 49 1.58 36.72 2.73
C GLY A 49 1.14 35.64 3.72
N SER A 50 0.11 34.84 3.40
CA SER A 50 -0.43 33.78 4.31
C SER A 50 0.28 32.43 4.12
N LEU A 51 0.72 32.10 2.90
CA LEU A 51 1.40 30.85 2.61
C LEU A 51 2.92 31.03 2.68
N TYR A 52 3.57 30.14 3.43
CA TYR A 52 5.00 30.10 3.65
C TYR A 52 5.57 28.75 3.24
N VAL A 53 6.55 28.73 2.34
CA VAL A 53 7.33 27.52 2.01
C VAL A 53 8.74 27.67 2.56
N GLN A 54 9.20 26.70 3.34
CA GLN A 54 10.57 26.71 3.85
C GLN A 54 11.56 26.29 2.77
N LEU A 55 12.56 27.16 2.49
CA LEU A 55 13.50 26.94 1.39
C LEU A 55 14.75 26.15 1.78
N PHE A 56 15.16 26.16 3.06
CA PHE A 56 16.42 25.59 3.52
C PHE A 56 16.29 24.85 4.86
N GLY A 57 17.19 23.89 5.11
CA GLY A 57 17.28 23.11 6.36
C GLY A 57 16.49 21.81 6.30
N GLU A 58 16.34 21.15 7.43
CA GLU A 58 15.69 19.82 7.53
C GLU A 58 14.23 19.81 7.07
N ARG A 59 13.56 20.96 7.14
CA ARG A 59 12.18 21.14 6.69
C ARG A 59 12.07 21.82 5.32
N ALA A 60 13.13 21.82 4.51
CA ALA A 60 13.08 22.38 3.17
C ALA A 60 11.97 21.73 2.35
N GLY A 61 11.13 22.55 1.71
CA GLY A 61 9.98 22.08 0.94
C GLY A 61 8.70 21.87 1.73
N LYS A 62 8.67 22.07 3.05
CA LYS A 62 7.41 22.10 3.81
C LYS A 62 6.76 23.46 3.70
N TYR A 63 5.41 23.46 3.52
CA TYR A 63 4.63 24.70 3.50
C TYR A 63 3.54 24.68 4.58
N ALA A 64 3.10 25.88 4.93
CA ALA A 64 1.90 26.11 5.73
C ALA A 64 1.21 27.39 5.24
N ASP A 65 -0.10 27.37 5.20
CA ASP A 65 -0.95 28.52 4.92
C ASP A 65 -1.66 28.95 6.21
N ALA A 66 -1.29 30.13 6.72
CA ALA A 66 -1.87 30.66 7.97
C ALA A 66 -3.33 31.10 7.82
N ALA A 67 -3.83 31.32 6.60
CA ALA A 67 -5.21 31.72 6.37
C ALA A 67 -6.18 30.53 6.36
N THR A 68 -5.75 29.37 5.81
CA THR A 68 -6.59 28.17 5.70
C THR A 68 -6.26 27.10 6.74
N GLY A 69 -5.06 27.16 7.34
CA GLY A 69 -4.51 26.11 8.19
C GLY A 69 -3.95 24.91 7.41
N GLU A 70 -3.98 24.94 6.09
CA GLU A 70 -3.44 23.89 5.24
C GLU A 70 -1.91 23.84 5.36
N HIS A 71 -1.38 22.65 5.34
CA HIS A 71 0.07 22.39 5.39
C HIS A 71 0.42 21.09 4.67
N GLY A 72 1.65 20.99 4.20
CA GLY A 72 2.12 19.81 3.47
C GLY A 72 3.55 19.96 2.98
N ASP A 73 3.88 19.23 1.93
CA ASP A 73 5.16 19.39 1.24
C ASP A 73 4.96 19.89 -0.20
N LEU A 74 6.07 20.04 -0.92
CA LEU A 74 6.01 20.56 -2.29
C LEU A 74 5.30 19.63 -3.27
N LEU A 75 5.18 18.34 -2.98
CA LEU A 75 4.39 17.44 -3.81
C LEU A 75 2.90 17.72 -3.63
N ASP A 76 2.45 17.92 -2.39
CA ASP A 76 1.07 18.31 -2.06
C ASP A 76 0.74 19.67 -2.66
N LEU A 77 1.68 20.61 -2.56
CA LEU A 77 1.55 21.95 -3.14
C LEU A 77 1.38 21.89 -4.66
N ILE A 78 2.17 21.09 -5.38
CA ILE A 78 2.04 20.91 -6.83
C ILE A 78 0.69 20.30 -7.18
N ALA A 79 0.25 19.28 -6.41
CA ALA A 79 -1.05 18.67 -6.59
C ALA A 79 -2.18 19.69 -6.48
N ALA A 80 -2.20 20.48 -5.41
CA ALA A 80 -3.19 21.53 -5.17
C ALA A 80 -3.12 22.65 -6.21
N ASN A 81 -1.92 23.11 -6.56
CA ASN A 81 -1.70 24.19 -7.52
C ASN A 81 -2.22 23.84 -8.94
N ARG A 82 -2.04 22.59 -9.37
CA ARG A 82 -2.41 22.12 -10.70
C ARG A 82 -3.73 21.37 -10.75
N GLY A 83 -4.39 21.14 -9.61
CA GLY A 83 -5.59 20.31 -9.53
C GLY A 83 -5.33 18.86 -9.94
N LEU A 84 -4.15 18.33 -9.61
CA LEU A 84 -3.71 17.00 -10.00
C LEU A 84 -4.06 15.97 -8.93
N ASP A 85 -4.33 14.74 -9.36
CA ASP A 85 -4.31 13.63 -8.44
C ASP A 85 -2.86 13.29 -8.03
N PHE A 86 -2.72 12.47 -6.99
CA PHE A 86 -1.42 12.10 -6.42
C PHE A 86 -0.46 11.50 -7.45
N ARG A 87 -0.96 10.68 -8.37
CA ARG A 87 -0.16 10.04 -9.42
C ARG A 87 0.35 11.07 -10.41
N ALA A 88 -0.55 11.92 -10.90
CA ALA A 88 -0.20 13.01 -11.82
C ALA A 88 0.75 14.01 -11.17
N ALA A 89 0.59 14.31 -9.87
CA ALA A 89 1.52 15.14 -9.11
C ALA A 89 2.92 14.50 -8.99
N CYS A 90 3.00 13.19 -8.78
CA CYS A 90 4.27 12.46 -8.80
C CYS A 90 4.93 12.50 -10.19
N ASP A 91 4.17 12.39 -11.26
CA ASP A 91 4.69 12.47 -12.63
C ASP A 91 5.16 13.88 -12.98
N GLU A 92 4.41 14.91 -12.56
CA GLU A 92 4.81 16.32 -12.66
C GLU A 92 6.11 16.61 -11.88
N ALA A 93 6.21 16.08 -10.63
CA ALA A 93 7.41 16.20 -9.82
C ALA A 93 8.64 15.54 -10.48
N ARG A 94 8.46 14.37 -11.10
CA ARG A 94 9.51 13.69 -11.88
C ARG A 94 9.94 14.53 -13.08
N ALA A 95 8.98 15.08 -13.82
CA ALA A 95 9.24 15.93 -14.95
C ALA A 95 10.01 17.18 -14.53
N PHE A 96 9.60 17.83 -13.44
CA PHE A 96 10.30 18.99 -12.87
C PHE A 96 11.74 18.67 -12.48
N LEU A 97 11.96 17.53 -11.81
CA LEU A 97 13.28 17.07 -11.38
C LEU A 97 14.10 16.45 -12.53
N ARG A 98 13.57 16.41 -13.75
CA ARG A 98 14.16 15.73 -14.92
C ARG A 98 14.51 14.26 -14.66
N LEU A 99 13.71 13.60 -13.82
CA LEU A 99 13.85 12.20 -13.53
C LEU A 99 13.13 11.36 -14.61
N PRO A 100 13.60 10.15 -14.91
CA PRO A 100 12.89 9.26 -15.83
C PRO A 100 11.45 9.05 -15.34
N MET A 101 10.46 9.35 -16.18
CA MET A 101 9.08 9.01 -15.87
C MET A 101 9.00 7.49 -15.64
N GLN A 102 8.55 7.09 -14.45
CA GLN A 102 8.13 5.71 -14.23
C GLN A 102 6.82 5.51 -15.00
N ARG A 103 6.95 5.17 -16.28
CA ARG A 103 5.83 4.58 -16.99
C ARG A 103 5.48 3.29 -16.25
N SER A 104 4.29 3.23 -15.67
CA SER A 104 3.64 1.95 -15.42
C SER A 104 3.29 1.41 -16.79
N ASP A 105 4.28 0.90 -17.50
CA ASP A 105 3.98 0.12 -18.69
C ASP A 105 3.07 -1.03 -18.24
N PRO A 106 1.97 -1.29 -18.95
CA PRO A 106 1.22 -2.51 -18.72
C PRO A 106 2.23 -3.66 -18.77
N ALA A 107 2.16 -4.55 -17.78
CA ALA A 107 3.10 -5.64 -17.66
C ALA A 107 3.29 -6.31 -19.03
N PRO A 108 4.52 -6.52 -19.50
CA PRO A 108 4.76 -7.08 -20.83
C PRO A 108 3.92 -8.34 -21.06
N PRO A 109 3.43 -8.60 -22.28
CA PRO A 109 2.73 -9.84 -22.60
C PRO A 109 3.56 -11.05 -22.12
N GLY A 110 2.97 -11.93 -21.31
CA GLY A 110 3.66 -13.09 -20.74
C GLY A 110 4.05 -12.96 -19.26
N THR A 111 3.99 -11.79 -18.63
CA THR A 111 4.31 -11.65 -17.21
C THR A 111 3.30 -12.36 -16.29
N SER A 112 2.02 -12.40 -16.64
CA SER A 112 1.03 -13.22 -15.91
C SER A 112 1.28 -14.71 -16.08
N GLU A 113 1.77 -15.14 -17.23
CA GLU A 113 2.21 -16.53 -17.45
C GLU A 113 3.46 -16.85 -16.64
N ALA A 114 4.44 -15.94 -16.58
CA ALA A 114 5.61 -16.11 -15.72
C ALA A 114 5.21 -16.18 -14.23
N ALA A 115 4.24 -15.39 -13.80
CA ALA A 115 3.70 -15.45 -12.45
C ALA A 115 3.02 -16.79 -12.17
N ARG A 116 2.18 -17.29 -13.08
CA ARG A 116 1.56 -18.63 -12.98
C ARG A 116 2.61 -19.75 -12.90
N ARG A 117 3.65 -19.70 -13.76
CA ARG A 117 4.75 -20.68 -13.71
C ARG A 117 5.50 -20.63 -12.39
N LEU A 118 5.82 -19.43 -11.87
CA LEU A 118 6.48 -19.30 -10.57
C LEU A 118 5.61 -19.84 -9.44
N PHE A 119 4.31 -19.51 -9.43
CA PHE A 119 3.39 -20.01 -8.43
C PHE A 119 3.26 -21.53 -8.50
N ALA A 120 3.13 -22.10 -9.68
CA ALA A 120 3.06 -23.56 -9.90
C ALA A 120 4.34 -24.29 -9.46
N ALA A 121 5.53 -23.68 -9.69
CA ALA A 121 6.82 -24.22 -9.27
C ALA A 121 7.10 -24.09 -7.77
N SER A 122 6.29 -23.35 -7.04
CA SER A 122 6.42 -23.15 -5.59
C SER A 122 5.67 -24.25 -4.82
N GLY A 123 6.21 -24.68 -3.68
CA GLY A 123 5.66 -25.73 -2.83
C GLY A 123 4.74 -25.22 -1.74
N SER A 124 4.30 -26.15 -0.86
CA SER A 124 3.54 -25.81 0.35
C SER A 124 4.33 -24.83 1.22
N ILE A 125 3.60 -23.93 1.88
CA ILE A 125 4.18 -23.00 2.86
C ILE A 125 4.45 -23.71 4.21
N ARG A 126 3.72 -24.79 4.53
CA ARG A 126 3.80 -25.48 5.83
C ARG A 126 5.18 -26.10 6.05
N GLY A 127 5.73 -25.94 7.25
CA GLY A 127 7.06 -26.42 7.63
C GLY A 127 8.21 -25.66 6.99
N THR A 128 7.96 -24.48 6.42
CA THR A 128 8.98 -23.70 5.70
C THR A 128 9.33 -22.39 6.42
N LEU A 129 10.38 -21.75 5.92
CA LEU A 129 10.79 -20.42 6.37
C LEU A 129 9.69 -19.36 6.21
N ALA A 130 8.79 -19.51 5.22
CA ALA A 130 7.67 -18.60 5.04
C ALA A 130 6.62 -18.75 6.14
N GLU A 131 6.34 -19.96 6.62
CA GLU A 131 5.51 -20.16 7.81
C GLU A 131 6.17 -19.55 9.05
N ALA A 132 7.46 -19.83 9.27
CA ALA A 132 8.21 -19.26 10.40
C ALA A 132 8.17 -17.71 10.38
N TYR A 133 8.32 -17.10 9.20
CA TYR A 133 8.20 -15.65 9.01
C TYR A 133 6.83 -15.12 9.44
N LEU A 134 5.74 -15.80 9.06
CA LEU A 134 4.39 -15.40 9.46
C LEU A 134 4.15 -15.63 10.96
N CYS A 135 4.64 -16.74 11.52
CA CYS A 135 4.57 -17.01 12.96
C CYS A 135 5.27 -15.93 13.79
N GLN A 136 6.45 -15.44 13.36
CA GLN A 136 7.14 -14.31 14.03
C GLN A 136 6.33 -13.02 14.02
N ARG A 137 5.39 -12.88 13.08
CA ARG A 137 4.43 -11.77 13.00
C ARG A 137 3.12 -12.03 13.71
N GLY A 138 3.08 -13.06 14.55
CA GLY A 138 1.88 -13.45 15.30
C GLY A 138 0.79 -14.08 14.44
N ILE A 139 1.07 -14.37 13.17
CA ILE A 139 0.08 -14.89 12.22
C ILE A 139 0.14 -16.42 12.21
N ALA A 140 -0.90 -17.06 12.73
CA ALA A 140 -1.13 -18.47 12.48
C ALA A 140 -1.73 -18.67 11.07
N LEU A 141 -1.26 -19.69 10.36
CA LEU A 141 -1.78 -19.97 9.01
C LEU A 141 -3.28 -20.28 9.05
N PRO A 142 -4.09 -19.61 8.25
CA PRO A 142 -5.50 -19.97 8.11
C PRO A 142 -5.67 -21.35 7.49
N SER A 143 -6.86 -21.95 7.60
CA SER A 143 -7.17 -23.24 6.97
C SER A 143 -7.03 -23.17 5.44
N ASP A 144 -7.57 -22.12 4.83
CA ASP A 144 -7.38 -21.84 3.40
C ASP A 144 -6.12 -21.01 3.19
N ILE A 145 -5.04 -21.68 2.80
CA ILE A 145 -3.75 -21.10 2.45
C ILE A 145 -3.39 -21.33 0.99
N SER A 146 -4.36 -21.70 0.16
CA SER A 146 -4.15 -22.03 -1.27
C SER A 146 -3.49 -20.89 -2.05
N ALA A 147 -3.73 -19.65 -1.61
CA ALA A 147 -3.11 -18.44 -2.19
C ALA A 147 -1.62 -18.26 -1.82
N LEU A 148 -1.09 -19.04 -0.86
CA LEU A 148 0.28 -18.89 -0.35
C LEU A 148 1.14 -20.10 -0.67
N ARG A 149 2.35 -19.86 -1.15
CA ARG A 149 3.34 -20.90 -1.45
C ARG A 149 4.73 -20.46 -1.01
N PHE A 150 5.66 -21.40 -0.97
CA PHE A 150 7.07 -21.16 -0.66
C PHE A 150 7.96 -21.59 -1.83
N HIS A 151 8.92 -20.74 -2.19
CA HIS A 151 9.97 -21.06 -3.16
C HIS A 151 11.34 -20.98 -2.51
N PRO A 152 12.14 -22.07 -2.45
CA PRO A 152 13.39 -22.10 -1.68
C PRO A 152 14.50 -21.21 -2.30
N ARG A 153 14.46 -20.93 -3.61
CA ARG A 153 15.47 -20.17 -4.33
C ARG A 153 14.83 -19.29 -5.41
N CYS A 154 14.02 -18.31 -4.97
CA CYS A 154 13.37 -17.37 -5.87
C CYS A 154 14.37 -16.30 -6.33
N PHE A 155 14.44 -16.07 -7.64
CA PHE A 155 15.34 -15.08 -8.21
C PHE A 155 15.00 -13.65 -7.74
N TYR A 156 16.04 -12.94 -7.34
CA TYR A 156 16.04 -11.52 -7.06
C TYR A 156 17.00 -10.81 -8.01
N ARG A 157 16.53 -9.75 -8.66
CA ARG A 157 17.36 -8.90 -9.51
C ARG A 157 17.89 -7.73 -8.69
N ALA A 158 19.15 -7.82 -8.27
CA ALA A 158 19.87 -6.74 -7.60
C ALA A 158 20.62 -5.88 -8.65
N PRO A 159 21.02 -4.66 -8.32
CA PRO A 159 21.91 -3.83 -9.16
C PRO A 159 23.23 -4.53 -9.46
N SER A 160 23.74 -5.32 -8.50
CA SER A 160 24.97 -6.11 -8.60
C SER A 160 24.85 -7.40 -9.41
N GLY A 161 23.63 -7.74 -9.89
CA GLY A 161 23.37 -8.96 -10.63
C GLY A 161 22.24 -9.80 -10.07
N ARG A 162 22.18 -11.06 -10.51
CA ARG A 162 21.13 -12.02 -10.12
C ARG A 162 21.51 -12.70 -8.81
N GLN A 163 20.56 -12.72 -7.88
CA GLN A 163 20.66 -13.42 -6.59
C GLN A 163 19.51 -14.41 -6.45
N GLU A 164 19.61 -15.34 -5.51
CA GLU A 164 18.56 -16.28 -5.14
C GLU A 164 18.31 -16.20 -3.64
N TRP A 165 17.04 -16.10 -3.25
CA TRP A 165 16.61 -16.06 -1.85
C TRP A 165 15.38 -16.94 -1.67
N PRO A 166 15.21 -17.56 -0.49
CA PRO A 166 13.90 -18.13 -0.13
C PRO A 166 12.82 -17.06 -0.21
N ALA A 167 11.62 -17.43 -0.65
CA ALA A 167 10.55 -16.45 -0.78
C ALA A 167 9.17 -17.03 -0.44
N LEU A 168 8.37 -16.22 0.26
CA LEU A 168 6.93 -16.37 0.32
C LEU A 168 6.35 -15.84 -1.01
N ILE A 169 5.55 -16.68 -1.65
CA ILE A 169 4.88 -16.39 -2.93
C ILE A 169 3.38 -16.35 -2.67
N ALA A 170 2.76 -15.19 -2.86
CA ALA A 170 1.31 -15.02 -2.73
C ALA A 170 0.68 -14.80 -4.10
N ALA A 171 -0.33 -15.61 -4.43
CA ALA A 171 -1.05 -15.51 -5.71
C ALA A 171 -1.96 -14.29 -5.73
N VAL A 172 -1.81 -13.43 -6.73
CA VAL A 172 -2.74 -12.37 -7.04
C VAL A 172 -3.76 -12.90 -8.04
N THR A 173 -5.04 -12.79 -7.70
CA THR A 173 -6.13 -13.33 -8.52
C THR A 173 -7.13 -12.25 -8.92
N ASP A 174 -7.76 -12.44 -10.08
CA ASP A 174 -8.96 -11.68 -10.48
C ASP A 174 -10.22 -12.16 -9.72
N SER A 175 -11.37 -11.54 -9.98
CA SER A 175 -12.65 -11.91 -9.37
C SER A 175 -13.13 -13.34 -9.75
N LYS A 176 -12.57 -13.92 -10.82
CA LYS A 176 -12.87 -15.28 -11.26
C LYS A 176 -11.91 -16.34 -10.67
N GLY A 177 -10.95 -15.91 -9.83
CA GLY A 177 -9.95 -16.79 -9.24
C GLY A 177 -8.75 -17.11 -10.14
N ASN A 178 -8.64 -16.52 -11.33
CA ASN A 178 -7.49 -16.75 -12.21
C ASN A 178 -6.27 -16.03 -11.66
N VAL A 179 -5.11 -16.69 -11.61
CA VAL A 179 -3.84 -16.08 -11.23
C VAL A 179 -3.40 -15.11 -12.32
N THR A 180 -3.41 -13.82 -11.99
CA THR A 180 -2.97 -12.71 -12.85
C THR A 180 -1.55 -12.25 -12.53
N GLY A 181 -1.12 -12.48 -11.29
CA GLY A 181 0.19 -12.09 -10.80
C GLY A 181 0.58 -12.85 -9.55
N VAL A 182 1.76 -12.57 -9.03
CA VAL A 182 2.22 -13.01 -7.70
C VAL A 182 2.91 -11.86 -7.00
N HIS A 183 2.78 -11.84 -5.68
CA HIS A 183 3.60 -11.04 -4.80
C HIS A 183 4.68 -11.92 -4.18
N ARG A 184 5.93 -11.47 -4.24
CA ARG A 184 7.09 -12.18 -3.70
C ARG A 184 7.63 -11.42 -2.52
N THR A 185 7.77 -12.09 -1.39
CA THR A 185 8.50 -11.58 -0.22
C THR A 185 9.73 -12.45 -0.02
N TRP A 186 10.90 -11.92 -0.37
CA TRP A 186 12.17 -12.61 -0.14
C TRP A 186 12.52 -12.58 1.32
N LEU A 187 12.97 -13.73 1.83
CA LEU A 187 13.20 -14.00 3.23
C LEU A 187 14.68 -14.25 3.49
N ASP A 188 15.14 -13.81 4.65
CA ASP A 188 16.44 -14.18 5.18
C ASP A 188 16.34 -15.54 5.88
N PRO A 189 17.34 -16.43 5.73
CA PRO A 189 17.38 -17.70 6.46
C PRO A 189 17.26 -17.57 7.99
N SER A 190 17.59 -16.42 8.56
CA SER A 190 17.39 -16.12 9.98
C SER A 190 15.93 -15.81 10.38
N GLY A 191 14.99 -15.75 9.41
CA GLY A 191 13.57 -15.63 9.66
C GLY A 191 12.96 -14.27 9.33
N GLY A 192 13.75 -13.24 9.00
CA GLY A 192 13.29 -11.92 8.60
C GLY A 192 13.08 -11.79 7.09
N LYS A 193 12.84 -10.55 6.62
CA LYS A 193 12.94 -10.23 5.19
C LYS A 193 14.39 -10.24 4.76
N ALA A 194 14.66 -10.67 3.53
CA ALA A 194 16.00 -10.65 2.96
C ALA A 194 16.61 -9.24 3.01
N PRO A 195 17.92 -9.11 3.29
CA PRO A 195 18.62 -7.83 3.39
C PRO A 195 18.94 -7.28 1.99
N VAL A 196 17.89 -7.05 1.21
CA VAL A 196 17.94 -6.51 -0.15
C VAL A 196 17.15 -5.21 -0.23
N ASP A 197 17.48 -4.37 -1.21
CA ASP A 197 16.85 -3.04 -1.36
C ASP A 197 15.31 -3.07 -1.34
N GLN A 198 14.70 -4.00 -2.05
CA GLN A 198 13.25 -4.19 -2.09
C GLN A 198 12.90 -5.67 -1.85
N PRO A 199 12.75 -6.07 -0.59
CA PRO A 199 12.47 -7.47 -0.27
C PRO A 199 11.05 -7.93 -0.65
N ARG A 200 10.23 -7.04 -1.19
CA ARG A 200 8.89 -7.32 -1.70
C ARG A 200 8.75 -6.77 -3.11
N ARG A 201 8.37 -7.61 -4.07
CA ARG A 201 8.08 -7.20 -5.45
C ARG A 201 6.99 -8.06 -6.06
N ALA A 202 6.19 -7.43 -6.88
CA ALA A 202 5.20 -8.10 -7.70
C ALA A 202 5.79 -8.66 -9.01
N LEU A 203 5.09 -9.63 -9.59
CA LEU A 203 5.29 -10.14 -10.95
C LEU A 203 3.92 -10.42 -11.56
N GLY A 204 3.66 -9.95 -12.77
CA GLY A 204 2.38 -10.10 -13.44
C GLY A 204 1.49 -8.88 -13.30
N HIS A 205 0.18 -9.06 -13.46
CA HIS A 205 -0.81 -8.00 -13.48
C HIS A 205 -1.56 -7.91 -12.14
N LEU A 206 -1.40 -6.77 -11.43
CA LEU A 206 -1.95 -6.56 -10.10
C LEU A 206 -3.10 -5.54 -10.06
N ALA A 207 -3.16 -4.61 -11.01
CA ALA A 207 -4.15 -3.53 -10.98
C ALA A 207 -5.58 -4.07 -10.89
N GLY A 208 -6.32 -3.66 -9.87
CA GLY A 208 -7.68 -4.13 -9.60
C GLY A 208 -7.79 -5.51 -8.96
N ASN A 209 -6.69 -6.25 -8.83
CA ASN A 209 -6.60 -7.60 -8.31
C ASN A 209 -5.91 -7.63 -6.94
N GLY A 210 -5.96 -8.78 -6.25
CA GLY A 210 -5.30 -8.94 -4.95
C GLY A 210 -5.13 -10.39 -4.54
N VAL A 211 -4.46 -10.61 -3.42
CA VAL A 211 -4.36 -11.93 -2.79
C VAL A 211 -5.63 -12.16 -1.98
N ARG A 212 -6.39 -13.20 -2.31
CA ARG A 212 -7.70 -13.48 -1.72
C ARG A 212 -7.65 -14.68 -0.78
N PHE A 213 -8.37 -14.56 0.35
CA PHE A 213 -8.57 -15.58 1.36
C PHE A 213 -10.07 -15.75 1.62
N GLY A 214 -10.62 -16.86 1.16
CA GLY A 214 -12.06 -17.14 1.17
C GLY A 214 -12.79 -16.60 -0.07
N ALA A 215 -13.94 -17.20 -0.35
CA ALA A 215 -14.83 -16.79 -1.44
C ALA A 215 -15.57 -15.50 -1.03
N VAL A 216 -15.64 -14.54 -1.93
CA VAL A 216 -16.40 -13.30 -1.70
C VAL A 216 -17.89 -13.62 -1.78
N THR A 217 -18.65 -13.09 -0.83
CA THR A 217 -20.11 -13.08 -0.81
C THR A 217 -20.59 -11.62 -0.98
N ASP A 218 -21.50 -11.18 -0.16
CA ASP A 218 -22.02 -9.81 -0.12
C ASP A 218 -21.14 -8.85 0.69
N THR A 219 -20.23 -9.40 1.51
CA THR A 219 -19.36 -8.63 2.41
C THR A 219 -17.92 -9.14 2.31
N MET A 220 -16.94 -8.23 2.33
CA MET A 220 -15.52 -8.56 2.40
C MET A 220 -14.69 -7.49 3.08
N VAL A 221 -13.46 -7.84 3.47
CA VAL A 221 -12.43 -6.89 3.88
C VAL A 221 -11.35 -6.78 2.81
N ALA A 222 -10.96 -5.55 2.46
CA ALA A 222 -9.76 -5.28 1.68
C ALA A 222 -8.71 -4.60 2.58
N ALA A 223 -7.52 -5.19 2.66
CA ALA A 223 -6.39 -4.65 3.39
C ALA A 223 -5.30 -4.17 2.43
N GLU A 224 -4.47 -3.23 2.88
CA GLU A 224 -3.36 -2.76 2.08
C GLU A 224 -2.26 -3.82 2.00
N GLY A 225 -1.78 -4.33 3.14
CA GLY A 225 -0.69 -5.29 3.25
C GLY A 225 -1.14 -6.76 3.30
N LEU A 226 -0.24 -7.68 2.92
CA LEU A 226 -0.48 -9.12 3.04
C LEU A 226 -0.56 -9.54 4.51
N GLU A 227 0.35 -9.03 5.33
CA GLU A 227 0.43 -9.35 6.76
C GLU A 227 -0.81 -8.80 7.49
N THR A 228 -1.26 -7.58 7.15
CA THR A 228 -2.51 -6.99 7.64
C THR A 228 -3.72 -7.85 7.28
N ALA A 229 -3.82 -8.30 6.02
CA ALA A 229 -4.90 -9.18 5.57
C ALA A 229 -4.93 -10.51 6.33
N LEU A 230 -3.77 -11.12 6.54
CA LEU A 230 -3.65 -12.38 7.27
C LEU A 230 -3.97 -12.23 8.77
N ALA A 231 -3.58 -11.11 9.39
CA ALA A 231 -3.95 -10.79 10.77
C ALA A 231 -5.48 -10.68 10.93
N LEU A 232 -6.15 -10.01 10.00
CA LEU A 232 -7.61 -9.90 9.96
C LEU A 232 -8.28 -11.26 9.71
N LYS A 233 -7.76 -12.04 8.75
CA LYS A 233 -8.28 -13.40 8.48
C LYS A 233 -8.18 -14.34 9.67
N MET A 234 -7.13 -14.19 10.48
CA MET A 234 -6.96 -14.99 11.70
C MET A 234 -8.01 -14.67 12.78
N VAL A 235 -8.40 -13.40 12.91
CA VAL A 235 -9.39 -12.98 13.93
C VAL A 235 -10.82 -13.01 13.43
N MET A 236 -11.02 -13.03 12.11
CA MET A 236 -12.31 -13.17 11.43
C MET A 236 -12.24 -14.34 10.42
N PRO A 237 -12.23 -15.61 10.87
CA PRO A 237 -11.95 -16.75 9.98
C PRO A 237 -12.98 -16.92 8.85
N ALA A 238 -14.25 -16.57 9.09
CA ALA A 238 -15.33 -16.67 8.11
C ALA A 238 -15.36 -15.50 7.11
N MET A 239 -14.76 -14.32 7.47
CA MET A 239 -14.76 -13.13 6.62
C MET A 239 -13.89 -13.36 5.37
N PRO A 240 -14.40 -13.10 4.16
CA PRO A 240 -13.57 -12.99 2.98
C PRO A 240 -12.60 -11.80 3.11
N VAL A 241 -11.29 -12.05 2.95
CA VAL A 241 -10.28 -11.01 3.08
C VAL A 241 -9.42 -10.96 1.83
N MET A 242 -9.06 -9.75 1.42
CA MET A 242 -8.15 -9.52 0.29
C MET A 242 -7.01 -8.57 0.68
N ALA A 243 -5.78 -8.89 0.26
CA ALA A 243 -4.65 -7.98 0.30
C ALA A 243 -4.45 -7.32 -1.06
N ALA A 244 -4.54 -6.00 -1.13
CA ALA A 244 -4.31 -5.23 -2.35
C ALA A 244 -2.82 -5.00 -2.67
N LEU A 245 -1.93 -5.17 -1.66
CA LEU A 245 -0.47 -5.12 -1.72
C LEU A 245 0.16 -3.72 -1.81
N SER A 246 -0.65 -2.68 -1.90
CA SER A 246 -0.27 -1.27 -1.73
C SER A 246 -1.50 -0.37 -1.68
N ALA A 247 -1.37 0.85 -1.14
CA ALA A 247 -2.43 1.87 -1.16
C ALA A 247 -2.92 2.17 -2.59
N ALA A 248 -2.01 2.24 -3.57
CA ALA A 248 -2.38 2.50 -4.97
C ALA A 248 -3.22 1.36 -5.57
N HIS A 249 -2.90 0.11 -5.27
CA HIS A 249 -3.70 -1.04 -5.70
C HIS A 249 -5.03 -1.12 -4.93
N LEU A 250 -5.04 -0.76 -3.65
CA LEU A 250 -6.27 -0.65 -2.85
C LEU A 250 -7.22 0.39 -3.45
N ALA A 251 -6.72 1.58 -3.80
CA ALA A 251 -7.49 2.62 -4.48
C ALA A 251 -8.07 2.17 -5.84
N ALA A 252 -7.34 1.29 -6.55
CA ALA A 252 -7.73 0.76 -7.85
C ALA A 252 -8.51 -0.56 -7.80
N LEU A 253 -8.90 -1.02 -6.60
CA LEU A 253 -9.57 -2.30 -6.39
C LEU A 253 -10.82 -2.46 -7.26
N ILE A 254 -10.95 -3.62 -7.90
CA ILE A 254 -12.15 -4.05 -8.60
C ILE A 254 -12.86 -5.07 -7.72
N TRP A 255 -14.07 -4.74 -7.28
CA TRP A 255 -14.91 -5.63 -6.50
C TRP A 255 -15.94 -6.35 -7.39
N PRO A 256 -16.38 -7.55 -7.00
CA PRO A 256 -17.40 -8.26 -7.74
C PRO A 256 -18.78 -7.58 -7.57
N PRO A 257 -19.69 -7.76 -8.55
CA PRO A 257 -21.01 -7.10 -8.53
C PRO A 257 -21.91 -7.54 -7.37
N GLU A 258 -21.65 -8.70 -6.79
CA GLU A 258 -22.41 -9.25 -5.65
C GLU A 258 -22.03 -8.59 -4.33
N LEU A 259 -20.97 -7.78 -4.31
CA LEU A 259 -20.49 -7.15 -3.09
C LEU A 259 -21.38 -5.96 -2.72
N HIS A 260 -21.97 -6.01 -1.53
CA HIS A 260 -22.78 -4.94 -0.97
C HIS A 260 -22.04 -4.12 0.08
N ARG A 261 -21.10 -4.74 0.80
CA ARG A 261 -20.30 -4.08 1.83
C ARG A 261 -18.81 -4.39 1.73
N LEU A 262 -18.01 -3.33 1.71
CA LEU A 262 -16.55 -3.41 1.71
C LEU A 262 -15.99 -2.74 2.97
N TYR A 263 -15.35 -3.52 3.83
CA TYR A 263 -14.51 -2.98 4.88
C TYR A 263 -13.11 -2.70 4.33
N VAL A 264 -12.62 -1.49 4.54
CA VAL A 264 -11.28 -1.07 4.10
C VAL A 264 -10.38 -0.97 5.32
N ALA A 265 -9.49 -1.95 5.46
CA ALA A 265 -8.45 -1.99 6.49
C ALA A 265 -7.18 -1.35 5.92
N ARG A 266 -7.12 -0.03 5.99
CA ARG A 266 -5.97 0.74 5.55
C ARG A 266 -4.87 0.78 6.62
N ASP A 267 -3.64 1.04 6.20
CA ASP A 267 -2.57 1.40 7.12
C ASP A 267 -2.82 2.82 7.68
N ASN A 268 -2.34 3.12 8.88
CA ASN A 268 -2.63 4.38 9.57
C ASN A 268 -1.70 5.52 9.10
N ASP A 269 -1.65 5.71 7.79
CA ASP A 269 -0.87 6.73 7.12
C ASP A 269 -1.70 7.54 6.10
N GLU A 270 -1.08 8.50 5.44
CA GLU A 270 -1.73 9.37 4.47
C GLU A 270 -2.10 8.63 3.18
N ALA A 271 -1.24 7.69 2.74
CA ALA A 271 -1.50 6.90 1.53
C ALA A 271 -2.73 6.01 1.69
N GLY A 272 -2.89 5.38 2.88
CA GLY A 272 -4.07 4.60 3.22
C GLY A 272 -5.35 5.45 3.28
N ARG A 273 -5.30 6.67 3.85
CA ARG A 273 -6.44 7.61 3.83
C ARG A 273 -6.85 7.98 2.41
N PHE A 274 -5.87 8.33 1.57
CA PHE A 274 -6.12 8.65 0.17
C PHE A 274 -6.74 7.47 -0.60
N ALA A 275 -6.26 6.24 -0.37
CA ALA A 275 -6.83 5.05 -0.99
C ALA A 275 -8.30 4.86 -0.62
N LEU A 276 -8.66 5.05 0.66
CA LEU A 276 -10.04 4.99 1.13
C LEU A 276 -10.93 6.05 0.46
N GLU A 277 -10.47 7.30 0.37
CA GLU A 277 -11.21 8.38 -0.29
C GLU A 277 -11.46 8.07 -1.77
N LYS A 278 -10.46 7.55 -2.46
CA LYS A 278 -10.61 7.12 -3.87
C LYS A 278 -11.60 5.97 -4.02
N LEU A 279 -11.61 4.99 -3.12
CA LEU A 279 -12.61 3.94 -3.12
C LEU A 279 -14.02 4.51 -2.92
N ARG A 280 -14.20 5.38 -1.92
CA ARG A 280 -15.49 6.04 -1.63
C ARG A 280 -15.99 6.86 -2.81
N SER A 281 -15.12 7.59 -3.50
CA SER A 281 -15.50 8.40 -4.66
C SER A 281 -15.97 7.58 -5.88
N ARG A 282 -15.63 6.29 -5.94
CA ARG A 282 -15.99 5.35 -7.01
C ARG A 282 -17.20 4.49 -6.65
N ALA A 283 -17.52 4.40 -5.37
CA ALA A 283 -18.60 3.57 -4.86
C ALA A 283 -19.94 4.31 -4.97
N THR A 284 -20.83 3.83 -5.83
CA THR A 284 -22.20 4.38 -6.00
C THR A 284 -23.26 3.52 -5.32
N GLU A 285 -23.02 2.22 -5.21
CA GLU A 285 -24.01 1.24 -4.74
C GLU A 285 -23.49 0.30 -3.65
N ILE A 286 -22.25 0.52 -3.18
CA ILE A 286 -21.60 -0.31 -2.17
C ILE A 286 -21.37 0.48 -0.88
N ASP A 287 -21.66 -0.12 0.27
CA ASP A 287 -21.39 0.43 1.60
C ASP A 287 -19.88 0.27 1.91
N ILE A 288 -19.11 1.35 1.83
CA ILE A 288 -17.68 1.36 2.17
C ILE A 288 -17.49 1.82 3.61
N ARG A 289 -17.02 0.90 4.45
CA ARG A 289 -16.69 1.13 5.85
C ARG A 289 -15.18 1.03 6.08
N GLU A 290 -14.69 1.87 6.95
CA GLU A 290 -13.30 1.88 7.35
C GLU A 290 -13.09 0.99 8.57
N LEU A 291 -12.02 0.19 8.58
CA LEU A 291 -11.46 -0.41 9.78
C LEU A 291 -10.17 0.34 10.13
N VAL A 292 -10.12 0.86 11.34
CA VAL A 292 -9.02 1.70 11.83
C VAL A 292 -8.15 0.90 12.81
N PRO A 293 -6.87 0.67 12.53
CA PRO A 293 -5.95 0.07 13.50
C PRO A 293 -5.63 1.06 14.63
N ARG A 294 -5.23 0.54 15.78
CA ARG A 294 -4.72 1.35 16.91
C ARG A 294 -3.27 1.76 16.72
N ALA A 295 -2.48 0.87 16.10
CA ALA A 295 -1.07 1.11 15.76
C ALA A 295 -0.91 1.54 14.29
N GLU A 296 0.22 1.19 13.67
CA GLU A 296 0.51 1.50 12.25
C GLU A 296 -0.39 0.70 11.30
N ASP A 297 -0.62 -0.57 11.63
CA ASP A 297 -1.46 -1.51 10.87
C ASP A 297 -2.05 -2.60 11.80
N PHE A 298 -2.95 -3.44 11.28
CA PHE A 298 -3.56 -4.51 12.07
C PHE A 298 -2.62 -5.68 12.39
N ASN A 299 -1.48 -5.82 11.71
CA ASN A 299 -0.46 -6.78 12.12
C ASN A 299 0.32 -6.28 13.35
N ALA A 300 0.61 -4.98 13.43
CA ALA A 300 1.17 -4.36 14.63
C ALA A 300 0.20 -4.45 15.82
N ASP A 301 -1.09 -4.23 15.57
CA ASP A 301 -2.15 -4.44 16.58
C ASP A 301 -2.21 -5.91 17.05
N LEU A 302 -2.13 -6.87 16.14
CA LEU A 302 -2.10 -8.29 16.50
C LEU A 302 -0.93 -8.64 17.42
N LEU A 303 0.25 -8.13 17.11
CA LEU A 303 1.46 -8.35 17.93
C LEU A 303 1.36 -7.71 19.31
N THR A 304 0.74 -6.54 19.39
CA THR A 304 0.67 -5.76 20.65
C THR A 304 -0.49 -6.20 21.53
N LEU A 305 -1.67 -6.42 20.95
CA LEU A 305 -2.90 -6.69 21.70
C LEU A 305 -3.15 -8.20 21.88
N GLY A 306 -2.63 -9.01 20.98
CA GLY A 306 -3.02 -10.40 20.81
C GLY A 306 -4.36 -10.59 20.12
N PRO A 307 -4.69 -11.84 19.70
CA PRO A 307 -5.82 -12.12 18.82
C PRO A 307 -7.20 -11.79 19.43
N ASP A 308 -7.37 -12.03 20.73
CA ASP A 308 -8.70 -11.85 21.34
C ASP A 308 -9.05 -10.38 21.56
N ARG A 309 -8.08 -9.54 21.96
CA ARG A 309 -8.31 -8.09 22.07
C ARG A 309 -8.43 -7.44 20.70
N LEU A 310 -7.66 -7.89 19.72
CA LEU A 310 -7.80 -7.42 18.34
C LEU A 310 -9.19 -7.75 17.80
N ARG A 311 -9.71 -8.96 18.06
CA ARG A 311 -11.09 -9.35 17.69
C ARG A 311 -12.12 -8.45 18.32
N GLY A 312 -12.00 -8.13 19.61
CA GLY A 312 -12.88 -7.18 20.31
C GLY A 312 -12.85 -5.80 19.64
N TRP A 313 -11.66 -5.27 19.36
CA TRP A 313 -11.49 -3.97 18.71
C TRP A 313 -12.10 -3.90 17.31
N ILE A 314 -11.96 -4.96 16.52
CA ILE A 314 -12.59 -5.06 15.20
C ILE A 314 -14.12 -5.16 15.37
N GLY A 315 -14.59 -5.92 16.35
CA GLY A 315 -16.02 -6.10 16.61
C GLY A 315 -16.75 -4.80 16.91
N GLU A 316 -16.09 -3.83 17.57
CA GLU A 316 -16.63 -2.50 17.82
C GLU A 316 -16.81 -1.66 16.53
N GLN A 317 -16.17 -2.05 15.43
CA GLN A 317 -16.15 -1.33 14.16
C GLN A 317 -17.03 -2.00 13.08
N LEU A 318 -17.38 -3.27 13.26
CA LEU A 318 -18.25 -3.97 12.31
C LEU A 318 -19.70 -3.50 12.45
N ALA A 319 -20.46 -3.60 11.36
CA ALA A 319 -21.91 -3.49 11.42
C ALA A 319 -22.48 -4.62 12.29
N PRO A 320 -23.56 -4.40 13.03
CA PRO A 320 -24.16 -5.42 13.88
C PRO A 320 -24.46 -6.73 13.15
N ASP A 321 -24.93 -6.66 11.91
CA ASP A 321 -25.26 -7.82 11.07
C ASP A 321 -24.01 -8.65 10.69
N ASP A 322 -22.81 -8.04 10.72
CA ASP A 322 -21.56 -8.69 10.37
C ASP A 322 -20.82 -9.29 11.59
N SER A 323 -21.38 -9.18 12.78
CA SER A 323 -20.78 -9.71 14.01
C SER A 323 -20.56 -11.23 13.97
N HIS A 324 -21.30 -11.94 13.13
CA HIS A 324 -21.17 -13.38 12.94
C HIS A 324 -19.77 -13.77 12.37
N PHE A 325 -19.07 -12.88 11.65
CA PHE A 325 -17.71 -13.11 11.15
C PHE A 325 -16.66 -13.23 12.26
N LEU A 326 -16.96 -12.77 13.47
CA LEU A 326 -16.07 -12.87 14.65
C LEU A 326 -16.16 -14.22 15.36
N ILE A 327 -17.14 -15.03 15.01
CA ILE A 327 -17.38 -16.33 15.68
C ILE A 327 -16.30 -17.32 15.24
N ARG A 328 -15.61 -17.94 16.19
CA ARG A 328 -14.75 -19.09 15.93
C ARG A 328 -15.61 -20.31 15.65
N ASP A 329 -15.44 -20.95 14.51
CA ASP A 329 -15.94 -22.32 14.33
C ASP A 329 -15.31 -23.22 15.40
N ARG A 330 -16.14 -23.72 16.33
CA ARG A 330 -15.72 -24.64 17.41
C ARG A 330 -15.22 -25.98 16.90
N LEU A 331 -15.22 -26.24 15.59
CA LEU A 331 -14.92 -27.53 14.97
C LEU A 331 -13.46 -27.75 14.56
N GLN A 332 -12.51 -26.84 14.90
CA GLN A 332 -11.11 -26.98 14.50
C GLN A 332 -10.14 -27.31 15.65
N CYS A 333 -10.64 -27.74 16.81
CA CYS A 333 -9.84 -28.29 17.90
C CYS A 333 -10.26 -29.77 18.15
N ALA A 334 -9.90 -30.65 17.25
CA ALA A 334 -9.88 -32.11 17.47
C ALA A 334 -8.65 -32.69 16.77
#